data_b7960b0789c67311a7175b44fcd3cdd5
#
_entry.id   b7960b0789c67311a7175b44fcd3cdd5
#
_cell.length_a   1.000
_cell.length_b   1.000
_cell.length_c   1.000
_cell.angle_alpha   90.00
_cell.angle_beta   90.00
_cell.angle_gamma   90.00
#
_symmetry.space_group_name_H-M   'P 1'
#
loop_
_entity.id
_entity.type
_entity.pdbx_description
1 polymer ?
#
loop_
_entity_poly.entity_id
_entity_poly.type
_entity_poly.pdbx_seq_one_letter_code
_entity_poly.pdbx_strand_id
1 'polypeptide(L)'
;MNKEMADATGIDYSSIKTEEELEPLLEKVKEMYPDVYPIVSNNGSMSLMTDQDDLGGDIGSLESASGDNTTVINYYGTDEYMNEMKLRYDWAQKGLLMPDASTSTENANSLIGAGKGFGRFTNTKPGIEKEMEKEVGKEVVVLEMVKPYTTTTRVD
;
A
#
# COMPACT_ATOMS: atom_id res chain seq x y z
N MET A 1 2.34 7.49 -4.09
CA MET A 1 3.80 7.68 -3.88
C MET A 1 4.26 9.03 -4.43
N ASN A 2 5.41 9.53 -3.99
CA ASN A 2 6.01 10.79 -4.45
C ASN A 2 6.45 10.65 -5.91
N LYS A 3 5.86 11.45 -6.79
CA LYS A 3 6.09 11.36 -8.25
C LYS A 3 7.52 11.76 -8.64
N GLU A 4 8.06 12.83 -8.06
CA GLU A 4 9.41 13.32 -8.34
C GLU A 4 10.46 12.23 -8.07
N MET A 5 10.36 11.55 -6.92
CA MET A 5 11.27 10.44 -6.58
C MET A 5 11.08 9.24 -7.50
N ALA A 6 9.83 8.92 -7.87
CA ALA A 6 9.55 7.81 -8.78
C ALA A 6 10.17 8.08 -10.17
N ASP A 7 9.94 9.25 -10.72
CA ASP A 7 10.48 9.65 -12.04
C ASP A 7 12.03 9.66 -12.03
N ALA A 8 12.64 10.10 -10.93
CA ALA A 8 14.09 10.13 -10.79
C ALA A 8 14.76 8.74 -10.85
N THR A 9 14.03 7.67 -10.51
CA THR A 9 14.56 6.30 -10.60
C THR A 9 14.78 5.84 -12.04
N GLY A 10 14.07 6.41 -13.01
CA GLY A 10 14.07 5.99 -14.41
C GLY A 10 13.34 4.66 -14.66
N ILE A 11 12.69 4.09 -13.66
CA ILE A 11 11.90 2.86 -13.78
C ILE A 11 10.50 3.21 -14.30
N ASP A 12 10.05 2.47 -15.31
CA ASP A 12 8.64 2.56 -15.76
C ASP A 12 7.72 1.87 -14.76
N TYR A 13 7.18 2.66 -13.84
CA TYR A 13 6.26 2.19 -12.82
C TYR A 13 4.80 2.06 -13.30
N SER A 14 4.48 2.48 -14.51
CA SER A 14 3.10 2.39 -15.04
C SER A 14 2.66 0.95 -15.30
N SER A 15 3.62 0.06 -15.50
CA SER A 15 3.39 -1.36 -15.73
C SER A 15 3.26 -2.19 -14.45
N ILE A 16 3.60 -1.64 -13.28
CA ILE A 16 3.56 -2.35 -12.00
C ILE A 16 2.11 -2.65 -11.60
N LYS A 17 1.81 -3.92 -11.35
CA LYS A 17 0.48 -4.41 -10.98
C LYS A 17 0.46 -5.24 -9.71
N THR A 18 1.60 -5.70 -9.23
CA THR A 18 1.70 -6.47 -7.98
C THR A 18 2.72 -5.86 -7.02
N GLU A 19 2.68 -6.28 -5.77
CA GLU A 19 3.64 -5.82 -4.78
C GLU A 19 5.06 -6.32 -5.08
N GLU A 20 5.19 -7.54 -5.59
CA GLU A 20 6.48 -8.09 -5.98
C GLU A 20 7.12 -7.27 -7.11
N GLU A 21 6.32 -6.82 -8.08
CA GLU A 21 6.79 -5.95 -9.16
C GLU A 21 7.19 -4.55 -8.67
N LEU A 22 6.69 -4.13 -7.49
CA LEU A 22 7.03 -2.86 -6.88
C LEU A 22 8.44 -2.87 -6.25
N GLU A 23 8.94 -4.04 -5.83
CA GLU A 23 10.18 -4.16 -5.06
C GLU A 23 11.38 -3.49 -5.74
N PRO A 24 11.66 -3.67 -7.04
CA PRO A 24 12.79 -3.02 -7.70
C PRO A 24 12.73 -1.48 -7.64
N LEU A 25 11.53 -0.90 -7.69
CA LEU A 25 11.34 0.54 -7.54
C LEU A 25 11.67 0.99 -6.11
N LEU A 26 11.21 0.25 -5.10
CA LEU A 26 11.49 0.55 -3.70
C LEU A 26 12.99 0.45 -3.39
N GLU A 27 13.66 -0.59 -3.89
CA GLU A 27 15.11 -0.78 -3.74
C GLU A 27 15.88 0.38 -4.38
N LYS A 28 15.46 0.80 -5.59
CA LYS A 28 16.10 1.93 -6.29
C LYS A 28 15.91 3.25 -5.55
N VAL A 29 14.71 3.49 -5.01
CA VAL A 29 14.46 4.65 -4.16
C VAL A 29 15.35 4.62 -2.91
N LYS A 30 15.48 3.46 -2.26
CA LYS A 30 16.33 3.31 -1.07
C LYS A 30 17.82 3.55 -1.38
N GLU A 31 18.28 3.10 -2.55
CA GLU A 31 19.65 3.36 -3.02
C GLU A 31 19.91 4.85 -3.24
N MET A 32 18.97 5.54 -3.92
CA MET A 32 19.13 6.95 -4.28
C MET A 32 18.88 7.91 -3.11
N TYR A 33 18.01 7.51 -2.20
CA TYR A 33 17.57 8.32 -1.05
C TYR A 33 17.68 7.51 0.26
N PRO A 34 18.90 7.29 0.79
CA PRO A 34 19.12 6.40 1.95
C PRO A 34 18.33 6.78 3.22
N ASP A 35 18.04 8.07 3.40
CA ASP A 35 17.30 8.60 4.54
C ASP A 35 15.77 8.60 4.36
N VAL A 36 15.29 8.15 3.19
CA VAL A 36 13.86 8.03 2.88
C VAL A 36 13.38 6.63 3.20
N TYR A 37 12.24 6.51 3.81
CA TYR A 37 11.53 5.25 3.95
C TYR A 37 10.72 4.96 2.68
N PRO A 38 11.05 3.89 1.92
CA PRO A 38 10.31 3.57 0.70
C PRO A 38 8.82 3.38 0.94
N ILE A 39 8.43 2.64 1.98
CA ILE A 39 7.04 2.49 2.40
C ILE A 39 6.88 2.98 3.84
N VAL A 40 5.93 3.89 4.04
CA VAL A 40 5.58 4.40 5.37
C VAL A 40 4.20 3.91 5.81
N SER A 41 4.05 3.71 7.12
CA SER A 41 2.76 3.44 7.75
C SER A 41 1.99 4.73 7.98
N ASN A 42 0.68 4.62 8.14
CA ASN A 42 -0.17 5.74 8.52
C ASN A 42 -0.74 5.51 9.93
N ASN A 43 -0.26 6.27 10.90
CA ASN A 43 -0.66 6.12 12.31
C ASN A 43 -0.59 4.65 12.81
N GLY A 44 0.52 3.98 12.54
CA GLY A 44 0.74 2.60 12.97
C GLY A 44 0.02 1.54 12.13
N SER A 45 -0.65 1.93 11.05
CA SER A 45 -1.36 1.01 10.15
C SER A 45 -0.73 0.97 8.77
N MET A 46 -0.70 -0.21 8.19
CA MET A 46 -0.30 -0.45 6.80
C MET A 46 -1.36 -1.32 6.14
N SER A 47 -2.00 -0.78 5.11
CA SER A 47 -3.04 -1.53 4.38
C SER A 47 -2.45 -2.73 3.67
N LEU A 48 -3.19 -3.82 3.64
CA LEU A 48 -2.90 -4.99 2.82
C LEU A 48 -3.45 -4.78 1.41
N MET A 49 -2.77 -5.37 0.43
CA MET A 49 -3.16 -5.30 -0.98
C MET A 49 -4.01 -6.53 -1.32
N THR A 50 -5.28 -6.49 -0.93
CA THR A 50 -6.22 -7.59 -1.14
C THR A 50 -7.50 -7.12 -1.80
N ASP A 51 -8.14 -7.98 -2.58
CA ASP A 51 -9.48 -7.77 -3.13
C ASP A 51 -10.59 -8.40 -2.28
N GLN A 52 -10.28 -8.81 -1.06
CA GLN A 52 -11.26 -9.39 -0.15
C GLN A 52 -12.13 -8.33 0.46
N ASP A 53 -13.40 -8.68 0.66
CA ASP A 53 -14.37 -7.79 1.27
C ASP A 53 -14.57 -8.17 2.73
N ASP A 54 -14.10 -7.28 3.61
CA ASP A 54 -14.25 -7.42 5.06
C ASP A 54 -15.73 -7.23 5.46
N LEU A 55 -16.28 -8.28 6.07
CA LEU A 55 -17.68 -8.30 6.52
C LEU A 55 -17.93 -7.55 7.85
N GLY A 56 -16.97 -6.74 8.27
CA GLY A 56 -17.17 -5.82 9.39
C GLY A 56 -16.84 -6.38 10.75
N GLY A 57 -15.99 -7.33 10.80
CA GLY A 57 -15.38 -7.84 12.02
C GLY A 57 -14.06 -8.45 11.65
N ASP A 58 -13.17 -8.57 12.58
CA ASP A 58 -11.80 -9.02 12.35
C ASP A 58 -11.68 -10.50 11.93
N ILE A 59 -12.77 -11.19 11.60
CA ILE A 59 -12.80 -12.65 11.52
C ILE A 59 -13.30 -13.18 10.16
N GLY A 60 -14.10 -12.45 9.42
CA GLY A 60 -14.72 -12.94 8.20
C GLY A 60 -14.58 -11.99 7.03
N SER A 61 -14.09 -12.51 5.92
CA SER A 61 -14.04 -11.80 4.65
C SER A 61 -14.73 -12.64 3.58
N LEU A 62 -15.30 -11.99 2.56
CA LEU A 62 -15.66 -12.69 1.34
C LEU A 62 -14.38 -13.07 0.58
N GLU A 63 -14.41 -14.23 -0.08
CA GLU A 63 -13.23 -14.79 -0.75
C GLU A 63 -12.66 -13.81 -1.79
N SER A 64 -13.53 -13.12 -2.51
CA SER A 64 -13.11 -12.08 -3.44
C SER A 64 -14.25 -11.07 -3.65
N ALA A 65 -13.96 -9.79 -3.46
CA ALA A 65 -14.90 -8.72 -3.75
C ALA A 65 -15.12 -8.50 -5.25
N SER A 66 -14.15 -8.89 -6.09
CA SER A 66 -14.19 -8.77 -7.54
C SER A 66 -14.63 -10.07 -8.26
N GLY A 67 -14.69 -11.18 -7.55
CA GLY A 67 -15.00 -12.53 -8.07
C GLY A 67 -16.11 -13.22 -7.32
N ASP A 68 -15.81 -14.35 -6.66
CA ASP A 68 -16.78 -15.05 -5.80
C ASP A 68 -16.97 -14.29 -4.49
N ASN A 69 -18.07 -13.57 -4.39
CA ASN A 69 -18.47 -12.80 -3.22
C ASN A 69 -19.55 -13.50 -2.37
N THR A 70 -19.70 -14.81 -2.51
CA THR A 70 -20.67 -15.61 -1.76
C THR A 70 -20.04 -16.53 -0.72
N THR A 71 -18.73 -16.78 -0.82
CA THR A 71 -18.01 -17.64 0.08
C THR A 71 -17.32 -16.81 1.17
N VAL A 72 -17.65 -17.10 2.42
CA VAL A 72 -17.00 -16.48 3.59
C VAL A 72 -15.78 -17.31 3.99
N ILE A 73 -14.65 -16.64 4.12
CA ILE A 73 -13.38 -17.28 4.51
C ILE A 73 -12.78 -16.61 5.76
N ASN A 74 -11.89 -17.33 6.43
CA ASN A 74 -10.95 -16.72 7.36
C ASN A 74 -9.68 -16.33 6.59
N TYR A 75 -9.58 -15.07 6.20
CA TYR A 75 -8.45 -14.55 5.41
C TYR A 75 -7.09 -14.85 6.05
N TYR A 76 -6.97 -14.69 7.35
CA TYR A 76 -5.70 -14.92 8.08
C TYR A 76 -5.20 -16.37 8.01
N GLY A 77 -6.07 -17.33 7.63
CA GLY A 77 -5.70 -18.73 7.43
C GLY A 77 -5.34 -19.08 5.99
N THR A 78 -5.31 -18.14 5.09
CA THR A 78 -5.02 -18.38 3.66
C THR A 78 -3.54 -18.32 3.33
N ASP A 79 -3.15 -19.01 2.26
CA ASP A 79 -1.79 -18.92 1.72
C ASP A 79 -1.50 -17.52 1.20
N GLU A 80 -2.50 -16.82 0.68
CA GLU A 80 -2.39 -15.43 0.22
C GLU A 80 -1.93 -14.50 1.33
N TYR A 81 -2.59 -14.55 2.49
CA TYR A 81 -2.17 -13.77 3.66
C TYR A 81 -0.75 -14.12 4.10
N MET A 82 -0.41 -15.40 4.14
CA MET A 82 0.93 -15.84 4.53
C MET A 82 2.02 -15.38 3.57
N ASN A 83 1.73 -15.38 2.27
CA ASN A 83 2.65 -14.90 1.24
C ASN A 83 2.87 -13.38 1.37
N GLU A 84 1.79 -12.61 1.59
CA GLU A 84 1.90 -11.18 1.81
C GLU A 84 2.70 -10.85 3.08
N MET A 85 2.46 -11.56 4.18
CA MET A 85 3.24 -11.36 5.42
C MET A 85 4.72 -11.68 5.22
N LYS A 86 5.04 -12.71 4.44
CA LYS A 86 6.41 -13.04 4.09
C LYS A 86 7.07 -11.95 3.26
N LEU A 87 6.39 -11.43 2.25
CA LEU A 87 6.88 -10.33 1.42
C LEU A 87 7.18 -9.09 2.29
N ARG A 88 6.25 -8.73 3.20
CA ARG A 88 6.43 -7.61 4.14
C ARG A 88 7.59 -7.84 5.09
N TYR A 89 7.77 -9.06 5.57
CA TYR A 89 8.92 -9.42 6.39
C TYR A 89 10.23 -9.23 5.62
N ASP A 90 10.31 -9.74 4.38
CA ASP A 90 11.49 -9.61 3.54
C ASP A 90 11.80 -8.13 3.23
N TRP A 91 10.79 -7.32 2.95
CA TRP A 91 10.95 -5.87 2.78
C TRP A 91 11.44 -5.17 4.05
N ALA A 92 10.97 -5.58 5.21
CA ALA A 92 11.47 -5.04 6.48
C ALA A 92 12.96 -5.36 6.68
N GLN A 93 13.40 -6.58 6.35
CA GLN A 93 14.82 -6.96 6.42
C GLN A 93 15.70 -6.15 5.44
N LYS A 94 15.16 -5.79 4.29
CA LYS A 94 15.82 -4.92 3.30
C LYS A 94 15.78 -3.43 3.65
N GLY A 95 15.08 -3.05 4.70
CA GLY A 95 14.89 -1.65 5.10
C GLY A 95 13.99 -0.86 4.14
N LEU A 96 13.11 -1.54 3.41
CA LEU A 96 12.14 -0.94 2.51
C LEU A 96 10.88 -0.45 3.23
N LEU A 97 10.62 -0.97 4.44
CA LEU A 97 9.55 -0.50 5.30
C LEU A 97 10.09 0.41 6.40
N MET A 98 9.27 1.35 6.83
CA MET A 98 9.56 2.19 8.00
C MET A 98 9.74 1.30 9.24
N PRO A 99 10.84 1.41 10.01
CA PRO A 99 11.16 0.48 11.10
C PRO A 99 10.07 0.39 12.17
N ASP A 100 9.47 1.52 12.54
CA ASP A 100 8.46 1.62 13.60
C ASP A 100 7.04 1.64 13.03
N ALA A 101 6.83 0.95 11.90
CA ALA A 101 5.57 1.00 11.15
C ALA A 101 4.33 0.68 11.98
N SER A 102 4.44 -0.26 12.94
CA SER A 102 3.29 -0.69 13.78
C SER A 102 3.04 0.20 15.00
N THR A 103 4.00 1.02 15.40
CA THR A 103 3.93 1.86 16.61
C THR A 103 3.96 3.35 16.31
N SER A 104 4.26 3.74 15.07
CA SER A 104 4.33 5.13 14.66
C SER A 104 2.96 5.81 14.75
N THR A 105 2.94 7.01 15.29
CA THR A 105 1.78 7.90 15.29
C THR A 105 1.85 8.97 14.19
N GLU A 106 2.87 8.88 13.32
CA GLU A 106 3.06 9.84 12.25
C GLU A 106 2.09 9.61 11.10
N ASN A 107 1.62 10.71 10.53
CA ASN A 107 0.76 10.66 9.34
C ASN A 107 1.62 10.43 8.10
N ALA A 108 1.28 9.43 7.30
CA ALA A 108 2.03 9.07 6.11
C ALA A 108 2.13 10.21 5.08
N ASN A 109 1.06 10.97 4.86
CA ASN A 109 1.07 12.10 3.91
C ASN A 109 2.04 13.19 4.39
N SER A 110 2.14 13.43 5.70
CA SER A 110 3.10 14.37 6.27
C SER A 110 4.54 13.90 6.06
N LEU A 111 4.82 12.61 6.22
CA LEU A 111 6.15 12.04 5.96
C LEU A 111 6.54 12.17 4.48
N ILE A 112 5.61 11.87 3.57
CA ILE A 112 5.83 11.98 2.12
C ILE A 112 6.04 13.45 1.74
N GLY A 113 5.23 14.37 2.25
CA GLY A 113 5.36 15.82 2.04
C GLY A 113 6.68 16.38 2.54
N ALA A 114 7.16 15.92 3.70
CA ALA A 114 8.45 16.30 4.26
C ALA A 114 9.65 15.67 3.53
N GLY A 115 9.42 14.79 2.55
CA GLY A 115 10.48 14.08 1.83
C GLY A 115 11.16 12.97 2.65
N LYS A 116 10.53 12.50 3.73
CA LYS A 116 11.00 11.40 4.58
C LYS A 116 10.40 10.05 4.19
N GLY A 117 9.28 10.05 3.46
CA GLY A 117 8.60 8.87 2.94
C GLY A 117 8.45 8.95 1.43
N PHE A 118 8.53 7.79 0.76
CA PHE A 118 8.30 7.72 -0.68
C PHE A 118 6.84 7.37 -0.99
N GLY A 119 6.29 6.35 -0.38
CA GLY A 119 4.94 5.90 -0.66
C GLY A 119 4.25 5.19 0.50
N ARG A 120 2.96 4.95 0.33
CA ARG A 120 2.14 4.15 1.26
C ARG A 120 1.09 3.35 0.51
N PHE A 121 0.61 2.28 1.12
CA PHE A 121 -0.58 1.57 0.68
C PHE A 121 -1.83 2.23 1.25
N THR A 122 -2.86 2.35 0.44
CA THR A 122 -4.15 2.93 0.86
C THR A 122 -5.25 2.56 -0.13
N ASN A 123 -6.47 2.55 0.32
CA ASN A 123 -7.62 2.46 -0.57
C ASN A 123 -7.70 3.72 -1.43
N THR A 124 -8.00 3.53 -2.69
CA THR A 124 -8.08 4.61 -3.68
C THR A 124 -9.48 4.71 -4.28
N LYS A 125 -9.81 5.90 -4.76
CA LYS A 125 -11.04 6.21 -5.51
C LYS A 125 -10.68 7.10 -6.70
N PRO A 126 -11.48 7.16 -7.76
CA PRO A 126 -11.22 8.07 -8.86
C PRO A 126 -11.01 9.52 -8.37
N GLY A 127 -9.95 10.17 -8.84
CA GLY A 127 -9.61 11.56 -8.50
C GLY A 127 -8.87 11.75 -7.17
N ILE A 128 -8.47 10.66 -6.50
CA ILE A 128 -7.76 10.71 -5.21
C ILE A 128 -6.40 11.43 -5.32
N GLU A 129 -5.75 11.41 -6.49
CA GLU A 129 -4.45 12.03 -6.68
C GLU A 129 -4.46 13.52 -6.32
N LYS A 130 -5.44 14.27 -6.81
CA LYS A 130 -5.56 15.70 -6.51
C LYS A 130 -5.81 16.01 -5.03
N GLU A 131 -6.55 15.14 -4.37
CA GLU A 131 -6.79 15.22 -2.94
C GLU A 131 -5.48 14.96 -2.16
N MET A 132 -4.76 13.93 -2.55
CA MET A 132 -3.47 13.57 -1.95
C MET A 132 -2.39 14.62 -2.23
N GLU A 133 -2.31 15.17 -3.43
CA GLU A 133 -1.38 16.25 -3.77
C GLU A 133 -1.57 17.48 -2.88
N LYS A 134 -2.82 17.82 -2.59
CA LYS A 134 -3.14 18.93 -1.68
C LYS A 134 -2.69 18.64 -0.25
N GLU A 135 -2.84 17.40 0.22
CA GLU A 135 -2.45 17.00 1.57
C GLU A 135 -0.92 16.85 1.70
N VAL A 136 -0.29 16.27 0.69
CA VAL A 136 1.16 16.02 0.65
C VAL A 136 1.94 17.29 0.32
N GLY A 137 1.34 18.21 -0.45
CA GLY A 137 2.00 19.42 -0.94
C GLY A 137 3.02 19.15 -2.06
N LYS A 138 2.94 17.99 -2.72
CA LYS A 138 3.80 17.57 -3.82
C LYS A 138 2.99 16.75 -4.82
N GLU A 139 3.49 16.63 -6.06
CA GLU A 139 2.92 15.73 -7.05
C GLU A 139 3.00 14.28 -6.57
N VAL A 140 1.90 13.56 -6.70
CA VAL A 140 1.81 12.13 -6.37
C VAL A 140 1.40 11.32 -7.58
N VAL A 141 1.75 10.05 -7.56
CA VAL A 141 1.24 9.06 -8.51
C VAL A 141 0.63 7.91 -7.74
N VAL A 142 -0.49 7.41 -8.25
CA VAL A 142 -1.23 6.27 -7.71
C VAL A 142 -1.05 5.09 -8.66
N LEU A 143 -0.67 3.94 -8.11
CA LEU A 143 -0.62 2.68 -8.84
C LEU A 143 -1.89 1.88 -8.52
N GLU A 144 -2.57 1.43 -9.55
CA GLU A 144 -3.73 0.54 -9.41
C GLU A 144 -3.22 -0.92 -9.44
N MET A 145 -2.94 -1.47 -8.26
CA MET A 145 -2.37 -2.81 -8.10
C MET A 145 -3.45 -3.86 -7.80
N VAL A 146 -4.61 -3.44 -7.31
CA VAL A 146 -5.77 -4.29 -7.09
C VAL A 146 -6.87 -3.92 -8.07
N LYS A 147 -7.58 -4.91 -8.63
CA LYS A 147 -8.71 -4.64 -9.51
C LYS A 147 -9.76 -3.80 -8.79
N PRO A 148 -10.36 -2.81 -9.47
CA PRO A 148 -11.46 -2.05 -8.90
C PRO A 148 -12.62 -2.98 -8.50
N TYR A 149 -13.13 -2.82 -7.29
CA TYR A 149 -14.27 -3.56 -6.79
C TYR A 149 -15.17 -2.66 -5.94
N THR A 150 -16.39 -3.10 -5.72
CA THR A 150 -17.32 -2.43 -4.81
C THR A 150 -17.51 -3.33 -3.60
N THR A 151 -17.19 -2.83 -2.42
CA THR A 151 -17.43 -3.56 -1.18
C THR A 151 -18.93 -3.78 -0.97
N THR A 152 -19.27 -4.89 -0.33
CA THR A 152 -20.65 -5.14 0.08
C THR A 152 -21.09 -4.04 1.04
N THR A 153 -22.20 -3.39 0.68
CA THR A 153 -22.79 -2.41 1.60
C THR A 153 -23.35 -3.17 2.80
N ARG A 154 -22.90 -2.81 4.00
CA ARG A 154 -23.52 -3.32 5.22
C ARG A 154 -24.98 -2.88 5.22
N VAL A 155 -25.87 -3.83 5.36
CA VAL A 155 -27.27 -3.54 5.68
C VAL A 155 -27.32 -3.50 7.20
N ASP A 156 -27.43 -2.29 7.75
CA ASP A 156 -27.66 -2.08 9.18
C ASP A 156 -29.06 -2.58 9.60
#